data_5d27ba7e66b99dd2ee41d854115f30e0
#
_entry.id   5d27ba7e66b99dd2ee41d854115f30e0
#
_cell.length_a   1.000
_cell.length_b   1.000
_cell.length_c   1.000
_cell.angle_alpha   90.00
_cell.angle_beta   90.00
_cell.angle_gamma   90.00
#
_symmetry.space_group_name_H-M   'P 1'
#
loop_
_entity.id
_entity.type
_entity.pdbx_description
1 polymer ?
#
loop_
_entity_poly.entity_id
_entity_poly.type
_entity_poly.pdbx_seq_one_letter_code
_entity_poly.pdbx_strand_id
1 'polypeptide(L)'
;QALLDPKERSAGLGLVKRFRESGATYYPGTTVWGLEPHRVSCTMNGKAEELAASHIIVAPGGMERPVPFPGWTLPGVMGAGGADILLRSGGTLSADKNAPVVLAGNGPLLLLLAGHLLEAGVPIAAWLDTGWWSRRIMAGALMPAGVLDMPYVAKGMKMALRVLKGKVPIIRNVTNIRAVGSDHLEKVVYDAGGKTHEINASTLLRHEGIIPRTHILNSLNAKHAWDGVQRYWHPVVDENGRTSVDGISIAGD
;
A
#
# COMPACT_ATOMS: atom_id res chain seq x y z
N GLN A 1 -18.79 -1.46 3.00
CA GLN A 1 -18.76 -2.35 4.19
C GLN A 1 -18.74 -3.85 3.84
N ALA A 2 -19.02 -4.25 2.58
CA ALA A 2 -19.11 -5.64 2.13
C ALA A 2 -17.76 -6.33 1.81
N LEU A 3 -16.65 -5.60 1.68
CA LEU A 3 -15.36 -6.12 1.24
C LEU A 3 -14.41 -6.59 2.37
N LEU A 4 -14.77 -6.38 3.63
CA LEU A 4 -13.98 -6.88 4.76
C LEU A 4 -14.42 -8.29 5.13
N ASP A 5 -13.45 -9.21 5.20
CA ASP A 5 -13.66 -10.55 5.75
C ASP A 5 -14.30 -10.42 7.16
N PRO A 6 -15.41 -11.10 7.46
CA PRO A 6 -16.07 -11.02 8.76
C PRO A 6 -15.14 -11.35 9.94
N LYS A 7 -14.16 -12.23 9.75
CA LYS A 7 -13.15 -12.58 10.78
C LYS A 7 -12.18 -11.42 11.03
N GLU A 8 -11.68 -10.77 9.98
CA GLU A 8 -10.81 -9.58 10.10
C GLU A 8 -11.54 -8.44 10.79
N ARG A 9 -12.81 -8.22 10.43
CA ARG A 9 -13.67 -7.23 11.08
C ARG A 9 -13.88 -7.52 12.57
N SER A 10 -14.15 -8.77 12.93
CA SER A 10 -14.33 -9.19 14.32
C SER A 10 -13.06 -9.00 15.13
N ALA A 11 -11.88 -9.38 14.58
CA ALA A 11 -10.60 -9.18 15.22
C ALA A 11 -10.29 -7.69 15.46
N GLY A 12 -10.55 -6.83 14.45
CA GLY A 12 -10.39 -5.38 14.57
C GLY A 12 -11.29 -4.77 15.64
N LEU A 13 -12.56 -5.18 15.71
CA LEU A 13 -13.48 -4.72 16.74
C LEU A 13 -13.03 -5.16 18.14
N GLY A 14 -12.47 -6.37 18.28
CA GLY A 14 -11.89 -6.85 19.53
C GLY A 14 -10.71 -6.00 20.01
N LEU A 15 -9.84 -5.57 19.08
CA LEU A 15 -8.72 -4.66 19.38
C LEU A 15 -9.23 -3.28 19.85
N VAL A 16 -10.20 -2.72 19.14
CA VAL A 16 -10.81 -1.42 19.51
C VAL A 16 -11.44 -1.48 20.89
N LYS A 17 -12.15 -2.57 21.20
CA LYS A 17 -12.75 -2.78 22.53
C LYS A 17 -11.67 -2.79 23.61
N ARG A 18 -10.64 -3.63 23.47
CA ARG A 18 -9.52 -3.70 24.44
C ARG A 18 -8.82 -2.36 24.62
N PHE A 19 -8.59 -1.62 23.54
CA PHE A 19 -8.02 -0.28 23.61
C PHE A 19 -8.89 0.67 24.44
N ARG A 20 -10.20 0.69 24.22
CA ARG A 20 -11.13 1.53 24.99
C ARG A 20 -11.19 1.15 26.47
N GLU A 21 -11.08 -0.12 26.77
CA GLU A 21 -11.07 -0.66 28.15
C GLU A 21 -9.72 -0.47 28.85
N SER A 22 -8.65 -0.14 28.14
CA SER A 22 -7.30 0.02 28.71
C SER A 22 -7.11 1.31 29.52
N GLY A 23 -8.04 2.28 29.44
CA GLY A 23 -7.89 3.60 30.04
C GLY A 23 -6.94 4.54 29.30
N ALA A 24 -6.40 4.15 28.14
CA ALA A 24 -5.56 5.01 27.31
C ALA A 24 -6.35 6.18 26.74
N THR A 25 -5.79 7.36 26.77
CA THR A 25 -6.42 8.55 26.18
C THR A 25 -6.27 8.50 24.65
N TYR A 26 -7.39 8.72 23.95
CA TYR A 26 -7.44 8.77 22.50
C TYR A 26 -7.82 10.17 22.01
N TYR A 27 -7.01 10.73 21.13
CA TYR A 27 -7.22 12.04 20.51
C TYR A 27 -7.57 11.86 19.02
N PRO A 28 -8.84 11.61 18.69
CA PRO A 28 -9.27 11.47 17.30
C PRO A 28 -9.19 12.82 16.57
N GLY A 29 -8.96 12.79 15.25
CA GLY A 29 -8.91 14.00 14.43
C GLY A 29 -7.71 14.91 14.74
N THR A 30 -6.70 14.39 15.45
CA THR A 30 -5.47 15.09 15.76
C THR A 30 -4.42 14.82 14.70
N THR A 31 -3.81 15.87 14.16
CA THR A 31 -2.71 15.77 13.19
C THR A 31 -1.41 16.16 13.86
N VAL A 32 -0.48 15.21 13.96
CA VAL A 32 0.90 15.45 14.41
C VAL A 32 1.69 16.00 13.23
N TRP A 33 2.34 17.14 13.42
CA TRP A 33 3.16 17.81 12.40
C TRP A 33 4.58 18.14 12.87
N GLY A 34 4.85 18.06 14.17
CA GLY A 34 6.16 18.26 14.74
C GLY A 34 6.47 17.23 15.82
N LEU A 35 7.73 16.84 15.90
CA LEU A 35 8.24 15.93 16.90
C LEU A 35 9.60 16.38 17.36
N GLU A 36 9.80 16.40 18.67
CA GLU A 36 11.09 16.65 19.34
C GLU A 36 11.23 15.62 20.47
N PRO A 37 12.42 15.41 21.03
CA PRO A 37 12.57 14.60 22.23
C PRO A 37 11.58 15.05 23.31
N HIS A 38 10.76 14.12 23.79
CA HIS A 38 9.77 14.34 24.86
C HIS A 38 8.63 15.32 24.52
N ARG A 39 8.49 15.79 23.27
CA ARG A 39 7.47 16.76 22.86
C ARG A 39 6.86 16.42 21.50
N VAL A 40 5.53 16.50 21.43
CA VAL A 40 4.75 16.30 20.21
C VAL A 40 3.97 17.56 19.91
N SER A 41 4.20 18.18 18.76
CA SER A 41 3.40 19.30 18.25
C SER A 41 2.31 18.77 17.32
N CYS A 42 1.08 19.20 17.58
CA CYS A 42 -0.08 18.69 16.84
C CYS A 42 -1.16 19.76 16.68
N THR A 43 -2.10 19.49 15.80
CA THR A 43 -3.33 20.27 15.67
C THR A 43 -4.50 19.44 16.19
N MET A 44 -5.18 19.94 17.22
CA MET A 44 -6.39 19.35 17.79
C MET A 44 -7.54 20.37 17.70
N ASN A 45 -8.67 19.97 17.10
CA ASN A 45 -9.84 20.85 16.94
C ASN A 45 -9.51 22.21 16.29
N GLY A 46 -8.60 22.22 15.31
CA GLY A 46 -8.16 23.44 14.60
C GLY A 46 -7.19 24.34 15.37
N LYS A 47 -6.74 23.94 16.57
CA LYS A 47 -5.76 24.68 17.36
C LYS A 47 -4.43 23.93 17.42
N ALA A 48 -3.33 24.68 17.40
CA ALA A 48 -2.00 24.13 17.67
C ALA A 48 -1.84 23.85 19.16
N GLU A 49 -1.40 22.64 19.47
CA GLU A 49 -1.21 22.15 20.84
C GLU A 49 0.15 21.45 20.94
N GLU A 50 0.74 21.46 22.13
CA GLU A 50 1.93 20.71 22.46
C GLU A 50 1.65 19.71 23.58
N LEU A 51 2.07 18.46 23.36
CA LEU A 51 1.96 17.39 24.34
C LEU A 51 3.36 16.98 24.80
N ALA A 52 3.57 16.97 26.10
CA ALA A 52 4.81 16.44 26.70
C ALA A 52 4.63 14.94 26.99
N ALA A 53 5.67 14.16 26.73
CA ALA A 53 5.70 12.73 27.01
C ALA A 53 7.10 12.30 27.45
N SER A 54 7.21 11.41 28.42
CA SER A 54 8.50 10.82 28.83
C SER A 54 9.10 9.94 27.73
N HIS A 55 8.24 9.30 26.93
CA HIS A 55 8.63 8.46 25.80
C HIS A 55 7.57 8.53 24.69
N ILE A 56 8.02 8.52 23.45
CA ILE A 56 7.15 8.62 22.28
C ILE A 56 7.37 7.40 21.39
N ILE A 57 6.29 6.70 21.04
CA ILE A 57 6.31 5.62 20.07
C ILE A 57 5.70 6.12 18.76
N VAL A 58 6.51 6.17 17.71
CA VAL A 58 6.09 6.60 16.38
C VAL A 58 5.66 5.38 15.58
N ALA A 59 4.39 5.32 15.19
CA ALA A 59 3.83 4.19 14.43
C ALA A 59 3.11 4.68 13.15
N PRO A 60 3.84 5.27 12.18
CA PRO A 60 3.24 5.95 11.03
C PRO A 60 2.78 4.98 9.93
N GLY A 61 3.13 3.70 10.05
CA GLY A 61 2.86 2.67 9.05
C GLY A 61 3.71 2.83 7.78
N GLY A 62 3.37 2.04 6.77
CA GLY A 62 3.99 2.10 5.45
C GLY A 62 3.24 3.01 4.48
N MET A 63 3.85 3.25 3.35
CA MET A 63 3.25 3.92 2.20
C MET A 63 3.61 3.18 0.91
N GLU A 64 2.78 3.30 -0.11
CA GLU A 64 3.17 2.79 -1.41
C GLU A 64 4.43 3.49 -1.92
N ARG A 65 5.32 2.71 -2.51
CA ARG A 65 6.53 3.23 -3.14
C ARG A 65 6.16 4.17 -4.28
N PRO A 66 6.51 5.46 -4.20
CA PRO A 66 6.30 6.37 -5.31
C PRO A 66 7.27 6.00 -6.44
N VAL A 67 6.74 5.70 -7.61
CA VAL A 67 7.50 5.42 -8.83
C VAL A 67 6.96 6.33 -9.92
N PRO A 68 7.53 7.52 -10.08
CA PRO A 68 7.14 8.45 -11.14
C PRO A 68 7.31 7.83 -12.53
N PHE A 69 6.35 8.06 -13.40
CA PHE A 69 6.37 7.65 -14.80
C PHE A 69 5.59 8.68 -15.65
N PRO A 70 5.76 8.76 -16.97
CA PRO A 70 5.07 9.76 -17.78
C PRO A 70 3.53 9.68 -17.59
N GLY A 71 2.91 10.80 -17.21
CA GLY A 71 1.48 10.93 -16.97
C GLY A 71 0.99 10.44 -15.60
N TRP A 72 1.87 10.12 -14.64
CA TRP A 72 1.49 9.57 -13.32
C TRP A 72 0.63 10.53 -12.46
N THR A 73 0.58 11.82 -12.82
CA THR A 73 -0.24 12.84 -12.13
C THR A 73 -1.62 13.04 -12.77
N LEU A 74 -1.93 12.36 -13.88
CA LEU A 74 -3.25 12.47 -14.50
C LEU A 74 -4.36 11.95 -13.56
N PRO A 75 -5.49 12.66 -13.45
CA PRO A 75 -6.69 12.12 -12.83
C PRO A 75 -7.05 10.76 -13.39
N GLY A 76 -7.32 9.79 -12.51
CA GLY A 76 -7.50 8.38 -12.88
C GLY A 76 -6.26 7.51 -12.64
N VAL A 77 -5.09 8.10 -12.38
CA VAL A 77 -3.89 7.36 -11.95
C VAL A 77 -3.77 7.43 -10.43
N MET A 78 -3.67 6.29 -9.77
CA MET A 78 -3.50 6.23 -8.31
C MET A 78 -2.72 4.99 -7.87
N GLY A 79 -2.28 5.00 -6.62
CA GLY A 79 -1.69 3.83 -5.96
C GLY A 79 -2.74 2.76 -5.65
N ALA A 80 -2.34 1.50 -5.72
CA ALA A 80 -3.22 0.35 -5.46
C ALA A 80 -3.78 0.34 -4.04
N GLY A 81 -2.98 0.73 -3.02
CA GLY A 81 -3.43 0.83 -1.63
C GLY A 81 -4.48 1.91 -1.44
N GLY A 82 -4.31 3.08 -2.10
CA GLY A 82 -5.30 4.14 -2.10
C GLY A 82 -6.63 3.69 -2.71
N ALA A 83 -6.58 2.95 -3.81
CA ALA A 83 -7.75 2.36 -4.46
C ALA A 83 -8.47 1.35 -3.57
N ASP A 84 -7.72 0.48 -2.88
CA ASP A 84 -8.29 -0.51 -1.96
C ASP A 84 -9.01 0.17 -0.77
N ILE A 85 -8.40 1.19 -0.19
CA ILE A 85 -9.01 1.99 0.88
C ILE A 85 -10.29 2.67 0.38
N LEU A 86 -10.27 3.27 -0.80
CA LEU A 86 -11.43 3.94 -1.39
C LEU A 86 -12.60 2.97 -1.58
N LEU A 87 -12.34 1.79 -2.14
CA LEU A 87 -13.35 0.74 -2.33
C LEU A 87 -13.94 0.26 -1.00
N ARG A 88 -13.10 0.02 0.00
CA ARG A 88 -13.54 -0.42 1.34
C ARG A 88 -14.34 0.64 2.08
N SER A 89 -14.08 1.92 1.79
CA SER A 89 -14.85 3.05 2.35
C SER A 89 -16.20 3.25 1.67
N GLY A 90 -16.51 2.47 0.62
CA GLY A 90 -17.73 2.62 -0.17
C GLY A 90 -17.63 3.68 -1.26
N GLY A 91 -16.41 4.15 -1.57
CA GLY A 91 -16.14 5.04 -2.70
C GLY A 91 -16.11 4.31 -4.03
N THR A 92 -16.05 5.07 -5.11
CA THR A 92 -15.95 4.56 -6.49
C THR A 92 -14.62 4.97 -7.11
N LEU A 93 -14.03 4.09 -7.92
CA LEU A 93 -12.77 4.36 -8.62
C LEU A 93 -12.96 5.21 -9.87
N SER A 94 -14.14 5.14 -10.46
CA SER A 94 -14.54 5.89 -11.66
C SER A 94 -16.00 6.30 -11.55
N ALA A 95 -16.35 7.41 -12.19
CA ALA A 95 -17.74 7.84 -12.35
C ALA A 95 -18.56 6.81 -13.18
N ASP A 96 -17.92 6.18 -14.15
CA ASP A 96 -18.49 5.04 -14.88
C ASP A 96 -18.07 3.73 -14.22
N LYS A 97 -19.04 3.02 -13.63
CA LYS A 97 -18.82 1.72 -12.99
C LYS A 97 -18.36 0.62 -13.96
N ASN A 98 -18.62 0.79 -15.25
CA ASN A 98 -18.25 -0.15 -16.30
C ASN A 98 -16.90 0.21 -16.94
N ALA A 99 -16.29 1.35 -16.58
CA ALA A 99 -15.00 1.75 -17.12
C ALA A 99 -13.91 0.76 -16.66
N PRO A 100 -13.16 0.17 -17.59
CA PRO A 100 -12.16 -0.83 -17.25
C PRO A 100 -10.99 -0.23 -16.50
N VAL A 101 -10.49 -0.97 -15.50
CA VAL A 101 -9.32 -0.64 -14.71
C VAL A 101 -8.11 -1.39 -15.25
N VAL A 102 -6.97 -0.72 -15.38
CA VAL A 102 -5.67 -1.34 -15.64
C VAL A 102 -4.89 -1.41 -14.33
N LEU A 103 -4.41 -2.62 -14.00
CA LEU A 103 -3.46 -2.82 -12.90
C LEU A 103 -2.04 -2.80 -13.45
N ALA A 104 -1.11 -2.14 -12.78
CA ALA A 104 0.29 -2.12 -13.19
C ALA A 104 1.22 -2.28 -12.00
N GLY A 105 2.15 -3.22 -12.09
CA GLY A 105 3.11 -3.52 -11.03
C GLY A 105 3.17 -4.99 -10.67
N ASN A 106 3.63 -5.28 -9.46
CA ASN A 106 3.81 -6.65 -9.00
C ASN A 106 3.57 -6.75 -7.48
N GLY A 107 3.53 -7.99 -6.99
CA GLY A 107 3.45 -8.26 -5.56
C GLY A 107 2.07 -8.69 -5.05
N PRO A 108 2.01 -9.16 -3.79
CA PRO A 108 0.81 -9.78 -3.22
C PRO A 108 -0.33 -8.78 -3.00
N LEU A 109 -0.01 -7.49 -2.73
CA LEU A 109 -1.04 -6.47 -2.54
C LEU A 109 -1.83 -6.22 -3.82
N LEU A 110 -1.18 -6.25 -4.98
CA LEU A 110 -1.88 -6.09 -6.26
C LEU A 110 -2.80 -7.27 -6.56
N LEU A 111 -2.41 -8.48 -6.15
CA LEU A 111 -3.25 -9.68 -6.22
C LEU A 111 -4.49 -9.56 -5.31
N LEU A 112 -4.30 -9.02 -4.09
CA LEU A 112 -5.38 -8.75 -3.16
C LEU A 112 -6.37 -7.73 -3.75
N LEU A 113 -5.86 -6.61 -4.27
CA LEU A 113 -6.68 -5.58 -4.90
C LEU A 113 -7.46 -6.13 -6.10
N ALA A 114 -6.81 -6.90 -6.97
CA ALA A 114 -7.49 -7.54 -8.10
C ALA A 114 -8.68 -8.42 -7.64
N GLY A 115 -8.49 -9.17 -6.54
CA GLY A 115 -9.56 -9.93 -5.90
C GLY A 115 -10.72 -9.05 -5.42
N HIS A 116 -10.43 -7.93 -4.77
CA HIS A 116 -11.46 -6.99 -4.28
C HIS A 116 -12.19 -6.28 -5.42
N LEU A 117 -11.48 -5.89 -6.49
CA LEU A 117 -12.11 -5.31 -7.69
C LEU A 117 -13.11 -6.27 -8.32
N LEU A 118 -12.72 -7.53 -8.48
CA LEU A 118 -13.61 -8.57 -9.03
C LEU A 118 -14.81 -8.84 -8.12
N GLU A 119 -14.64 -8.82 -6.78
CA GLU A 119 -15.75 -8.92 -5.83
C GLU A 119 -16.70 -7.72 -5.91
N ALA A 120 -16.15 -6.53 -6.16
CA ALA A 120 -16.92 -5.30 -6.35
C ALA A 120 -17.59 -5.21 -7.74
N GLY A 121 -17.36 -6.18 -8.64
CA GLY A 121 -17.87 -6.17 -10.01
C GLY A 121 -17.16 -5.14 -10.91
N VAL A 122 -15.98 -4.66 -10.53
CA VAL A 122 -15.22 -3.70 -11.34
C VAL A 122 -14.46 -4.46 -12.44
N PRO A 123 -14.64 -4.11 -13.72
CA PRO A 123 -13.97 -4.79 -14.82
C PRO A 123 -12.47 -4.44 -14.84
N ILE A 124 -11.61 -5.47 -14.93
CA ILE A 124 -10.17 -5.33 -15.07
C ILE A 124 -9.79 -5.61 -16.53
N ALA A 125 -9.32 -4.58 -17.23
CA ALA A 125 -8.91 -4.70 -18.63
C ALA A 125 -7.64 -5.53 -18.79
N ALA A 126 -6.65 -5.30 -17.93
CA ALA A 126 -5.40 -6.04 -17.90
C ALA A 126 -4.66 -5.83 -16.59
N TRP A 127 -3.78 -6.80 -16.28
CA TRP A 127 -2.72 -6.66 -15.29
C TRP A 127 -1.37 -6.60 -16.02
N LEU A 128 -0.74 -5.44 -16.02
CA LEU A 128 0.58 -5.17 -16.56
C LEU A 128 1.63 -5.54 -15.50
N ASP A 129 2.16 -6.75 -15.58
CA ASP A 129 3.08 -7.28 -14.58
C ASP A 129 4.52 -6.85 -14.90
N THR A 130 5.08 -6.00 -14.03
CA THR A 130 6.44 -5.45 -14.11
C THR A 130 7.48 -6.36 -13.44
N GLY A 131 7.07 -7.47 -12.84
CA GLY A 131 7.95 -8.40 -12.13
C GLY A 131 8.86 -9.18 -13.06
N TRP A 132 10.17 -9.19 -12.78
CA TRP A 132 11.17 -9.98 -13.52
C TRP A 132 10.99 -11.48 -13.27
N TRP A 133 11.10 -12.27 -14.30
CA TRP A 133 10.93 -13.72 -14.25
C TRP A 133 11.88 -14.41 -13.25
N SER A 134 13.13 -13.94 -13.11
CA SER A 134 14.11 -14.48 -12.17
C SER A 134 13.66 -14.36 -10.70
N ARG A 135 12.97 -13.28 -10.34
CA ARG A 135 12.39 -13.11 -8.99
C ARG A 135 11.22 -14.07 -8.73
N ARG A 136 10.48 -14.44 -9.78
CA ARG A 136 9.39 -15.43 -9.68
C ARG A 136 9.94 -16.84 -9.45
N ILE A 137 11.05 -17.21 -10.10
CA ILE A 137 11.73 -18.48 -9.85
C ILE A 137 12.22 -18.52 -8.39
N MET A 138 12.83 -17.44 -7.91
CA MET A 138 13.30 -17.36 -6.53
C MET A 138 12.14 -17.41 -5.52
N ALA A 139 11.03 -16.72 -5.80
CA ALA A 139 9.82 -16.81 -4.98
C ALA A 139 9.24 -18.24 -4.97
N GLY A 140 9.22 -18.91 -6.12
CA GLY A 140 8.82 -20.32 -6.23
C GLY A 140 9.73 -21.26 -5.43
N ALA A 141 11.04 -21.04 -5.44
CA ALA A 141 12.01 -21.81 -4.66
C ALA A 141 11.85 -21.61 -3.13
N LEU A 142 11.34 -20.46 -2.69
CA LEU A 142 11.03 -20.17 -1.28
C LEU A 142 9.64 -20.65 -0.86
N MET A 143 8.78 -21.08 -1.77
CA MET A 143 7.44 -21.61 -1.47
C MET A 143 7.41 -22.72 -0.42
N PRO A 144 8.36 -23.70 -0.39
CA PRO A 144 8.39 -24.70 0.67
C PRO A 144 8.52 -24.12 2.08
N ALA A 145 9.23 -22.99 2.24
CA ALA A 145 9.32 -22.30 3.52
C ALA A 145 7.99 -21.66 3.96
N GLY A 146 7.11 -21.33 3.00
CA GLY A 146 5.78 -20.81 3.25
C GLY A 146 4.81 -21.82 3.90
N VAL A 147 5.17 -23.11 3.93
CA VAL A 147 4.39 -24.16 4.63
C VAL A 147 4.28 -23.88 6.13
N LEU A 148 5.21 -23.10 6.69
CA LEU A 148 5.17 -22.66 8.09
C LEU A 148 4.04 -21.65 8.36
N ASP A 149 3.43 -21.07 7.32
CA ASP A 149 2.35 -20.07 7.43
C ASP A 149 1.18 -20.38 6.48
N MET A 150 0.66 -21.59 6.59
CA MET A 150 -0.42 -22.16 5.77
C MET A 150 -1.65 -21.23 5.59
N PRO A 151 -2.12 -20.49 6.64
CA PRO A 151 -3.26 -19.58 6.47
C PRO A 151 -3.02 -18.49 5.42
N TYR A 152 -1.81 -17.90 5.40
CA TYR A 152 -1.47 -16.86 4.41
C TYR A 152 -1.31 -17.44 3.00
N VAL A 153 -0.70 -18.60 2.88
CA VAL A 153 -0.58 -19.32 1.59
C VAL A 153 -1.97 -19.67 1.04
N ALA A 154 -2.87 -20.18 1.87
CA ALA A 154 -4.24 -20.49 1.47
C ALA A 154 -5.02 -19.24 1.04
N LYS A 155 -4.84 -18.11 1.76
CA LYS A 155 -5.45 -16.82 1.39
C LYS A 155 -4.92 -16.35 0.04
N GLY A 156 -3.61 -16.38 -0.20
CA GLY A 156 -2.99 -16.03 -1.47
C GLY A 156 -3.46 -16.90 -2.63
N MET A 157 -3.58 -18.22 -2.41
CA MET A 157 -4.08 -19.17 -3.41
C MET A 157 -5.55 -18.90 -3.77
N LYS A 158 -6.40 -18.64 -2.77
CA LYS A 158 -7.81 -18.27 -3.00
C LYS A 158 -7.93 -17.01 -3.87
N MET A 159 -7.09 -16.01 -3.64
CA MET A 159 -7.05 -14.79 -4.45
C MET A 159 -6.55 -15.05 -5.87
N ALA A 160 -5.48 -15.82 -6.03
CA ALA A 160 -4.98 -16.21 -7.35
C ALA A 160 -6.05 -16.96 -8.17
N LEU A 161 -6.77 -17.88 -7.54
CA LEU A 161 -7.89 -18.59 -8.18
C LEU A 161 -9.03 -17.64 -8.59
N ARG A 162 -9.31 -16.58 -7.84
CA ARG A 162 -10.30 -15.56 -8.24
C ARG A 162 -9.85 -14.80 -9.49
N VAL A 163 -8.61 -14.37 -9.53
CA VAL A 163 -8.05 -13.66 -10.70
C VAL A 163 -8.09 -14.56 -11.92
N LEU A 164 -7.75 -15.84 -11.78
CA LEU A 164 -7.84 -16.83 -12.86
C LEU A 164 -9.29 -17.04 -13.32
N LYS A 165 -10.25 -17.19 -12.41
CA LYS A 165 -11.68 -17.32 -12.73
C LYS A 165 -12.24 -16.05 -13.37
N GLY A 166 -11.76 -14.88 -12.95
CA GLY A 166 -12.09 -13.57 -13.54
C GLY A 166 -11.52 -13.37 -14.95
N LYS A 167 -10.71 -14.32 -15.46
CA LYS A 167 -10.07 -14.28 -16.78
C LYS A 167 -9.31 -12.96 -17.03
N VAL A 168 -8.73 -12.37 -15.98
CA VAL A 168 -7.96 -11.12 -16.09
C VAL A 168 -6.74 -11.38 -16.98
N PRO A 169 -6.57 -10.64 -18.08
CA PRO A 169 -5.38 -10.75 -18.92
C PRO A 169 -4.14 -10.30 -18.15
N ILE A 170 -3.17 -11.19 -17.93
CA ILE A 170 -1.89 -10.85 -17.30
C ILE A 170 -0.80 -10.75 -18.36
N ILE A 171 -0.34 -9.54 -18.61
CA ILE A 171 0.72 -9.22 -19.55
C ILE A 171 2.03 -9.11 -18.76
N ARG A 172 2.99 -9.98 -19.08
CA ARG A 172 4.22 -10.13 -18.29
C ARG A 172 5.40 -9.38 -18.88
N ASN A 173 6.38 -9.07 -18.02
CA ASN A 173 7.62 -8.37 -18.40
C ASN A 173 7.34 -7.03 -19.06
N VAL A 174 6.37 -6.30 -18.54
CA VAL A 174 6.00 -4.99 -19.03
C VAL A 174 7.03 -3.95 -18.57
N THR A 175 7.39 -3.07 -19.50
CA THR A 175 8.28 -1.93 -19.25
C THR A 175 7.69 -0.65 -19.85
N ASN A 176 8.32 0.50 -19.58
CA ASN A 176 7.99 1.80 -20.18
C ASN A 176 6.50 2.17 -20.12
N ILE A 177 5.86 1.94 -18.97
CA ILE A 177 4.45 2.29 -18.77
C ILE A 177 4.30 3.81 -18.81
N ARG A 178 3.31 4.30 -19.55
CA ARG A 178 2.95 5.72 -19.68
C ARG A 178 1.43 5.86 -19.58
N ALA A 179 0.98 6.81 -18.80
CA ALA A 179 -0.42 7.22 -18.79
C ALA A 179 -0.59 8.36 -19.79
N VAL A 180 -1.59 8.28 -20.64
CA VAL A 180 -1.84 9.24 -21.71
C VAL A 180 -3.28 9.72 -21.63
N GLY A 181 -3.46 11.04 -21.75
CA GLY A 181 -4.72 11.76 -21.74
C GLY A 181 -4.47 13.25 -21.64
N SER A 182 -5.51 14.05 -21.81
CA SER A 182 -5.47 15.51 -21.66
C SER A 182 -5.76 15.94 -20.22
N ASP A 183 -7.00 15.88 -19.80
CA ASP A 183 -7.47 16.28 -18.46
C ASP A 183 -7.61 15.09 -17.49
N HIS A 184 -7.64 13.89 -18.02
CA HIS A 184 -7.75 12.64 -17.28
C HIS A 184 -7.12 11.50 -18.08
N LEU A 185 -6.94 10.34 -17.44
CA LEU A 185 -6.44 9.15 -18.10
C LEU A 185 -7.43 8.68 -19.19
N GLU A 186 -6.94 8.51 -20.40
CA GLU A 186 -7.67 7.99 -21.56
C GLU A 186 -7.15 6.62 -21.97
N LYS A 187 -5.83 6.43 -21.92
CA LYS A 187 -5.19 5.15 -22.24
C LYS A 187 -3.87 4.95 -21.51
N VAL A 188 -3.49 3.70 -21.37
CA VAL A 188 -2.19 3.26 -20.87
C VAL A 188 -1.38 2.71 -22.03
N VAL A 189 -0.17 3.24 -22.24
CA VAL A 189 0.79 2.76 -23.22
C VAL A 189 1.93 2.05 -22.51
N TYR A 190 2.37 0.91 -23.02
CA TYR A 190 3.40 0.09 -22.41
C TYR A 190 4.17 -0.74 -23.46
N ASP A 191 5.36 -1.19 -23.10
CA ASP A 191 6.16 -2.07 -23.95
C ASP A 191 6.13 -3.50 -23.39
N ALA A 192 5.89 -4.47 -24.28
CA ALA A 192 5.94 -5.90 -23.98
C ALA A 192 6.32 -6.70 -25.22
N GLY A 193 7.14 -7.74 -25.06
CA GLY A 193 7.56 -8.59 -26.18
C GLY A 193 8.28 -7.83 -27.30
N GLY A 194 8.99 -6.74 -26.98
CA GLY A 194 9.70 -5.90 -27.96
C GLY A 194 8.80 -4.97 -28.79
N LYS A 195 7.54 -4.83 -28.42
CA LYS A 195 6.56 -3.97 -29.11
C LYS A 195 5.87 -3.04 -28.13
N THR A 196 5.45 -1.88 -28.63
CA THR A 196 4.61 -0.95 -27.89
C THR A 196 3.12 -1.30 -28.10
N HIS A 197 2.38 -1.32 -27.00
CA HIS A 197 0.96 -1.62 -26.96
C HIS A 197 0.21 -0.49 -26.25
N GLU A 198 -1.11 -0.43 -26.46
CA GLU A 198 -1.98 0.50 -25.73
C GLU A 198 -3.28 -0.17 -25.30
N ILE A 199 -3.84 0.30 -24.18
CA ILE A 199 -5.13 -0.14 -23.64
C ILE A 199 -5.89 1.11 -23.23
N ASN A 200 -7.12 1.27 -23.72
CA ASN A 200 -8.01 2.32 -23.26
C ASN A 200 -8.44 2.04 -21.82
N ALA A 201 -8.28 3.02 -20.96
CA ALA A 201 -8.62 2.91 -19.55
C ALA A 201 -8.85 4.29 -18.93
N SER A 202 -9.82 4.40 -18.06
CA SER A 202 -10.06 5.61 -17.25
C SER A 202 -9.39 5.54 -15.88
N THR A 203 -8.88 4.37 -15.49
CA THR A 203 -8.21 4.18 -14.20
C THR A 203 -6.99 3.27 -14.35
N LEU A 204 -5.85 3.74 -13.83
CA LEU A 204 -4.60 2.98 -13.72
C LEU A 204 -4.20 2.88 -12.26
N LEU A 205 -4.13 1.67 -11.74
CA LEU A 205 -3.73 1.38 -10.36
C LEU A 205 -2.31 0.83 -10.35
N ARG A 206 -1.39 1.59 -9.77
CA ARG A 206 0.04 1.25 -9.73
C ARG A 206 0.46 0.73 -8.36
N HIS A 207 1.32 -0.33 -8.37
CA HIS A 207 1.93 -0.87 -7.16
C HIS A 207 3.33 -1.42 -7.42
N GLU A 208 4.33 -0.90 -6.72
CA GLU A 208 5.73 -1.35 -6.81
C GLU A 208 6.33 -1.65 -5.42
N GLY A 209 5.46 -1.99 -4.48
CA GLY A 209 5.84 -2.33 -3.11
C GLY A 209 5.49 -1.25 -2.09
N ILE A 210 5.67 -1.61 -0.82
CA ILE A 210 5.47 -0.73 0.34
C ILE A 210 6.84 -0.33 0.88
N ILE A 211 6.93 0.90 1.36
CA ILE A 211 8.12 1.43 2.04
C ILE A 211 7.72 2.06 3.38
N PRO A 212 8.60 2.08 4.37
CA PRO A 212 8.34 2.75 5.65
C PRO A 212 8.12 4.25 5.50
N ARG A 213 7.24 4.82 6.30
CA ARG A 213 7.09 6.27 6.41
C ARG A 213 8.16 6.83 7.36
N THR A 214 9.26 7.30 6.81
CA THR A 214 10.41 7.80 7.58
C THR A 214 10.43 9.31 7.78
N HIS A 215 9.49 10.05 7.20
CA HIS A 215 9.52 11.52 7.12
C HIS A 215 9.71 12.20 8.48
N ILE A 216 8.92 11.79 9.49
CA ILE A 216 8.97 12.41 10.81
C ILE A 216 10.27 12.07 11.55
N LEU A 217 10.86 10.90 11.32
CA LEU A 217 12.15 10.52 11.89
C LEU A 217 13.31 11.20 11.16
N ASN A 218 13.16 11.44 9.85
CA ASN A 218 14.12 12.24 9.09
C ASN A 218 14.18 13.69 9.59
N SER A 219 13.04 14.28 9.96
CA SER A 219 13.01 15.65 10.52
C SER A 219 13.71 15.75 11.87
N LEU A 220 13.85 14.65 12.60
CA LEU A 220 14.60 14.53 13.84
C LEU A 220 16.08 14.19 13.64
N ASN A 221 16.55 14.08 12.40
CA ASN A 221 17.89 13.58 12.08
C ASN A 221 18.20 12.21 12.71
N ALA A 222 17.18 11.35 12.89
CA ALA A 222 17.38 9.99 13.34
C ALA A 222 18.24 9.21 12.33
N LYS A 223 19.10 8.31 12.82
CA LYS A 223 19.94 7.49 11.94
C LYS A 223 19.10 6.57 11.08
N HIS A 224 19.41 6.53 9.79
CA HIS A 224 18.77 5.64 8.81
C HIS A 224 19.82 4.78 8.11
N ALA A 225 19.42 3.58 7.69
CA ALA A 225 20.20 2.67 6.88
C ALA A 225 19.46 2.33 5.59
N TRP A 226 20.21 2.01 4.54
CA TRP A 226 19.68 1.56 3.28
C TRP A 226 19.57 0.04 3.25
N ASP A 227 18.36 -0.48 3.03
CA ASP A 227 18.16 -1.89 2.73
C ASP A 227 18.34 -2.13 1.23
N GLY A 228 19.45 -2.78 0.86
CA GLY A 228 19.79 -3.06 -0.55
C GLY A 228 18.88 -4.12 -1.20
N VAL A 229 18.22 -4.96 -0.41
CA VAL A 229 17.28 -6.00 -0.90
C VAL A 229 15.91 -5.38 -1.15
N GLN A 230 15.38 -4.68 -0.17
CA GLN A 230 14.07 -4.02 -0.24
C GLN A 230 14.14 -2.68 -0.97
N ARG A 231 15.34 -2.10 -1.11
CA ARG A 231 15.59 -0.82 -1.79
C ARG A 231 14.80 0.35 -1.18
N TYR A 232 14.90 0.51 0.13
CA TYR A 232 14.37 1.67 0.85
C TYR A 232 15.25 2.05 2.04
N TRP A 233 15.08 3.27 2.51
CA TRP A 233 15.66 3.75 3.76
C TRP A 233 14.77 3.36 4.92
N HIS A 234 15.33 2.82 5.99
CA HIS A 234 14.63 2.54 7.24
C HIS A 234 15.38 3.11 8.44
N PRO A 235 14.70 3.47 9.52
CA PRO A 235 15.36 3.91 10.75
C PRO A 235 16.22 2.79 11.32
N VAL A 236 17.39 3.15 11.85
CA VAL A 236 18.21 2.22 12.65
C VAL A 236 17.63 2.18 14.04
N VAL A 237 17.27 0.98 14.51
CA VAL A 237 16.68 0.74 15.83
C VAL A 237 17.38 -0.39 16.57
N ASP A 238 17.27 -0.39 17.89
CA ASP A 238 17.70 -1.50 18.74
C ASP A 238 16.62 -2.60 18.83
N GLU A 239 16.87 -3.62 19.64
CA GLU A 239 15.95 -4.76 19.86
C GLU A 239 14.57 -4.35 20.41
N ASN A 240 14.48 -3.17 21.06
CA ASN A 240 13.26 -2.62 21.62
C ASN A 240 12.58 -1.58 20.71
N GLY A 241 13.07 -1.41 19.48
CA GLY A 241 12.58 -0.40 18.53
C GLY A 241 13.01 1.04 18.87
N ARG A 242 14.00 1.25 19.76
CA ARG A 242 14.50 2.57 20.10
C ARG A 242 15.34 3.12 18.98
N THR A 243 15.10 4.38 18.61
CA THR A 243 15.87 5.08 17.59
C THR A 243 17.16 5.68 18.14
N SER A 244 17.95 6.33 17.29
CA SER A 244 19.12 7.11 17.72
C SER A 244 18.76 8.43 18.42
N VAL A 245 17.49 8.77 18.51
CA VAL A 245 17.00 9.98 19.20
C VAL A 245 16.43 9.59 20.55
N ASP A 246 16.88 10.26 21.60
CA ASP A 246 16.45 9.96 22.96
C ASP A 246 14.94 10.11 23.16
N GLY A 247 14.35 9.21 23.94
CA GLY A 247 12.91 9.18 24.22
C GLY A 247 12.02 8.80 23.03
N ILE A 248 12.57 8.36 21.89
CA ILE A 248 11.80 8.02 20.68
C ILE A 248 12.05 6.60 20.22
N SER A 249 10.98 5.83 20.12
CA SER A 249 10.93 4.49 19.51
C SER A 249 10.01 4.48 18.29
N ILE A 250 10.16 3.45 17.46
CA ILE A 250 9.29 3.21 16.31
C ILE A 250 8.68 1.81 16.38
N ALA A 251 7.46 1.67 15.87
CA ALA A 251 6.75 0.41 15.74
C ALA A 251 5.94 0.34 14.44
N GLY A 252 5.71 -0.86 13.94
CA GLY A 252 4.94 -1.15 12.74
C GLY A 252 5.80 -1.35 11.49
N ASP A 253 5.16 -1.21 10.32
CA ASP A 253 5.79 -1.40 9.01
C ASP A 253 6.61 -0.18 8.56
#